data_3f5e7c432f8de9e7a4c1e84f6ecec2ff
#
_entry.id   3f5e7c432f8de9e7a4c1e84f6ecec2ff
#
_cell.length_a   1.000
_cell.length_b   1.000
_cell.length_c   1.000
_cell.angle_alpha   90.00
_cell.angle_beta   90.00
_cell.angle_gamma   90.00
#
_symmetry.space_group_name_H-M   'P 1'
#
loop_
_entity.id
_entity.type
_entity.pdbx_description
1 polymer ?
#
loop_
_entity_poly.entity_id
_entity_poly.type
_entity_poly.pdbx_seq_one_letter_code
_entity_poly.pdbx_strand_id
1 'polypeptide(L)'
;MWQLPAPLFDEQQFRDWLSVHLSTYAIEKGHFCPVCYGTDMICYGHNPQGSQRIQCRNCKKVWTPKKYQKEITHPQAIETVQLFIPFQGASAVQKLYVLVSLDATRGNILHLSTNYTQHQTGDSLRYSYKGNTEPTMHHRDIVQKVDMREAQFLRRSQFDEIQYGSAVLKRNGKGAILRPVITAHGHFRILKIRYPDVKTHIISHECFLRGAIITAWADQFRQQQGELWFVEEEISDSNADTPWHFKGTTYHGWWQNQWQRWEQGNNCKMVCLLTGVCLERGANVSLATSRCFITWLTDQHDFTQSALLSAGRVAQMLTSLALKYNESLTPSC
;
A
#
# COMPACT_ATOMS: atom_id res chain seq x y z
N MET A 1 20.17 -22.95 -9.54
CA MET A 1 20.03 -22.35 -8.20
C MET A 1 20.40 -20.89 -8.35
N TRP A 2 19.44 -19.98 -8.47
CA TRP A 2 19.70 -18.54 -8.60
C TRP A 2 20.08 -18.06 -7.20
N GLN A 3 21.34 -17.69 -6.99
CA GLN A 3 21.73 -16.97 -5.81
C GLN A 3 21.06 -15.60 -5.91
N LEU A 4 20.16 -15.31 -4.98
CA LEU A 4 19.70 -13.95 -4.78
C LEU A 4 20.93 -13.08 -4.54
N PRO A 5 21.04 -11.92 -5.19
CA PRO A 5 22.10 -10.98 -4.89
C PRO A 5 22.10 -10.69 -3.39
N ALA A 6 23.27 -10.34 -2.85
CA ALA A 6 23.45 -10.01 -1.43
C ALA A 6 22.28 -9.14 -0.93
N PRO A 7 21.79 -9.36 0.28
CA PRO A 7 20.57 -8.69 0.74
C PRO A 7 20.72 -7.18 0.55
N LEU A 8 19.79 -6.60 -0.19
CA LEU A 8 19.75 -5.17 -0.51
C LEU A 8 19.63 -4.27 0.71
N PHE A 9 19.51 -4.86 1.88
CA PHE A 9 19.40 -4.20 3.17
C PHE A 9 19.89 -5.13 4.27
N ASP A 10 20.40 -4.52 5.34
CA ASP A 10 20.75 -5.22 6.55
C ASP A 10 19.50 -5.89 7.16
N GLU A 11 19.59 -7.19 7.39
CA GLU A 11 18.48 -7.97 7.94
C GLU A 11 18.06 -7.45 9.34
N GLN A 12 19.00 -6.96 10.14
CA GLN A 12 18.70 -6.39 11.43
C GLN A 12 17.88 -5.10 11.29
N GLN A 13 18.25 -4.24 10.37
CA GLN A 13 17.51 -3.00 10.07
C GLN A 13 16.10 -3.30 9.58
N PHE A 14 15.92 -4.33 8.78
CA PHE A 14 14.60 -4.77 8.35
C PHE A 14 13.76 -5.29 9.52
N ARG A 15 14.36 -6.09 10.40
CA ARG A 15 13.67 -6.57 11.63
C ARG A 15 13.28 -5.42 12.53
N ASP A 16 14.14 -4.43 12.71
CA ASP A 16 13.87 -3.25 13.53
C ASP A 16 12.73 -2.42 12.92
N TRP A 17 12.78 -2.17 11.62
CA TRP A 17 11.69 -1.50 10.91
C TRP A 17 10.37 -2.27 11.07
N LEU A 18 10.40 -3.58 10.84
CA LEU A 18 9.22 -4.45 10.96
C LEU A 18 8.64 -4.43 12.37
N SER A 19 9.49 -4.52 13.40
CA SER A 19 9.05 -4.50 14.81
C SER A 19 8.34 -3.21 15.18
N VAL A 20 8.84 -2.06 14.70
CA VAL A 20 8.22 -0.76 14.91
C VAL A 20 6.87 -0.68 14.21
N HIS A 21 6.81 -1.07 12.95
CA HIS A 21 5.55 -1.05 12.21
C HIS A 21 4.53 -2.04 12.77
N LEU A 22 4.95 -3.18 13.29
CA LEU A 22 4.07 -4.10 14.01
C LEU A 22 3.57 -3.52 15.34
N SER A 23 4.41 -2.79 16.07
CA SER A 23 4.05 -2.23 17.39
C SER A 23 3.18 -0.98 17.30
N THR A 24 3.32 -0.18 16.23
CA THR A 24 2.58 1.10 16.09
C THR A 24 1.23 0.93 15.39
N TYR A 25 0.82 -0.29 15.07
CA TYR A 25 -0.33 -0.52 14.23
C TYR A 25 -1.66 -0.24 14.92
N ALA A 26 -2.09 1.00 14.84
CA ALA A 26 -3.32 1.49 15.46
C ALA A 26 -4.59 0.84 14.86
N ILE A 27 -4.58 0.50 13.56
CA ILE A 27 -5.69 -0.16 12.90
C ILE A 27 -6.02 -1.52 13.56
N GLU A 28 -4.99 -2.24 14.06
CA GLU A 28 -5.21 -3.49 14.81
C GLU A 28 -5.69 -3.29 16.22
N LYS A 29 -5.17 -2.26 16.88
CA LYS A 29 -5.49 -2.02 18.29
C LYS A 29 -6.87 -1.37 18.46
N GLY A 30 -7.47 -0.88 17.37
CA GLY A 30 -8.75 -0.19 17.38
C GLY A 30 -8.75 1.07 18.29
N HIS A 31 -7.56 1.57 18.64
CA HIS A 31 -7.39 2.71 19.52
C HIS A 31 -6.91 3.91 18.72
N PHE A 32 -7.83 4.78 18.42
CA PHE A 32 -7.57 6.08 17.84
C PHE A 32 -8.37 7.14 18.57
N CYS A 33 -7.92 8.37 18.47
CA CYS A 33 -8.63 9.47 19.09
C CYS A 33 -9.98 9.72 18.41
N PRO A 34 -11.11 9.73 19.11
CA PRO A 34 -12.42 9.93 18.51
C PRO A 34 -12.65 11.35 17.98
N VAL A 35 -11.69 12.27 18.22
CA VAL A 35 -11.81 13.67 17.78
C VAL A 35 -10.90 13.99 16.62
N CYS A 36 -9.62 13.61 16.69
CA CYS A 36 -8.63 13.94 15.66
C CYS A 36 -8.05 12.71 14.97
N TYR A 37 -8.55 11.54 15.25
CA TYR A 37 -8.09 10.23 14.73
C TYR A 37 -6.60 9.95 14.94
N GLY A 38 -5.91 10.79 15.71
CA GLY A 38 -4.51 10.58 16.05
C GLY A 38 -4.28 9.28 16.80
N THR A 39 -3.15 8.64 16.51
CA THR A 39 -2.77 7.34 17.09
C THR A 39 -1.72 7.46 18.21
N ASP A 40 -1.16 8.64 18.39
CA ASP A 40 -0.20 8.93 19.48
C ASP A 40 -0.96 9.19 20.78
N MET A 41 -0.91 8.19 21.67
CA MET A 41 -1.71 8.17 22.89
C MET A 41 -0.88 7.76 24.10
N ILE A 42 -1.30 8.22 25.28
CA ILE A 42 -0.74 7.82 26.57
C ILE A 42 -1.83 7.29 27.50
N CYS A 43 -1.45 6.39 28.39
CA CYS A 43 -2.30 5.98 29.49
C CYS A 43 -2.55 7.18 30.44
N TYR A 44 -3.81 7.41 30.79
CA TYR A 44 -4.23 8.57 31.56
C TYR A 44 -5.10 8.15 32.76
N GLY A 45 -4.56 7.29 33.63
CA GLY A 45 -5.27 6.77 34.78
C GLY A 45 -6.45 5.85 34.45
N HIS A 46 -7.33 5.64 35.41
CA HIS A 46 -8.50 4.76 35.29
C HIS A 46 -9.78 5.55 35.56
N ASN A 47 -10.89 5.09 35.02
CA ASN A 47 -12.20 5.59 35.39
C ASN A 47 -12.67 4.98 36.73
N PRO A 48 -13.77 5.49 37.33
CA PRO A 48 -14.28 4.92 38.61
C PRO A 48 -14.62 3.43 38.55
N GLN A 49 -14.86 2.89 37.34
CA GLN A 49 -15.15 1.47 37.11
C GLN A 49 -13.87 0.64 36.88
N GLY A 50 -12.68 1.24 37.06
CA GLY A 50 -11.38 0.57 36.90
C GLY A 50 -10.90 0.41 35.43
N SER A 51 -11.65 0.93 34.45
CA SER A 51 -11.21 0.85 33.03
C SER A 51 -10.13 1.89 32.74
N GLN A 52 -9.12 1.49 31.97
CA GLN A 52 -8.03 2.37 31.54
C GLN A 52 -8.56 3.53 30.71
N ARG A 53 -8.21 4.76 31.09
CA ARG A 53 -8.39 5.96 30.26
C ARG A 53 -7.13 6.21 29.46
N ILE A 54 -7.31 6.76 28.27
CA ILE A 54 -6.20 7.18 27.40
C ILE A 54 -6.37 8.64 27.00
N GLN A 55 -5.25 9.31 26.76
CA GLN A 55 -5.23 10.70 26.30
C GLN A 55 -4.49 10.78 24.96
N CYS A 56 -5.11 11.43 23.98
CA CYS A 56 -4.47 11.79 22.74
C CYS A 56 -3.40 12.86 22.97
N ARG A 57 -2.17 12.62 22.49
CA ARG A 57 -1.10 13.62 22.59
C ARG A 57 -1.32 14.82 21.66
N ASN A 58 -2.04 14.62 20.54
CA ASN A 58 -2.29 15.68 19.56
C ASN A 58 -3.34 16.69 20.07
N CYS A 59 -4.57 16.25 20.36
CA CYS A 59 -5.67 17.13 20.72
C CYS A 59 -6.01 17.13 22.22
N LYS A 60 -5.28 16.38 23.05
CA LYS A 60 -5.45 16.24 24.50
C LYS A 60 -6.79 15.63 24.94
N LYS A 61 -7.62 15.14 24.01
CA LYS A 61 -8.86 14.44 24.35
C LYS A 61 -8.56 13.23 25.23
N VAL A 62 -9.30 13.09 26.31
CA VAL A 62 -9.27 11.93 27.21
C VAL A 62 -10.56 11.14 27.04
N TRP A 63 -10.44 9.81 26.91
CA TRP A 63 -11.61 8.92 26.83
C TRP A 63 -11.25 7.54 27.36
N THR A 64 -12.27 6.71 27.57
CA THR A 64 -12.11 5.28 27.85
C THR A 64 -12.38 4.52 26.55
N PRO A 65 -11.40 3.77 26.02
CA PRO A 65 -11.62 2.98 24.82
C PRO A 65 -12.75 1.99 25.07
N LYS A 66 -13.70 1.90 24.14
CA LYS A 66 -14.64 0.78 24.13
C LYS A 66 -13.84 -0.49 23.85
N LYS A 67 -14.16 -1.59 24.50
CA LYS A 67 -13.66 -2.90 24.08
C LYS A 67 -14.29 -3.21 22.73
N TYR A 68 -13.56 -2.94 21.67
CA TYR A 68 -13.96 -3.42 20.34
C TYR A 68 -13.85 -4.94 20.38
N GLN A 69 -14.95 -5.62 20.15
CA GLN A 69 -14.90 -6.99 19.68
C GLN A 69 -14.39 -6.90 18.24
N LYS A 70 -13.12 -7.24 18.05
CA LYS A 70 -12.51 -7.29 16.74
C LYS A 70 -13.25 -8.36 15.94
N GLU A 71 -14.04 -7.98 14.94
CA GLU A 71 -14.39 -8.92 13.90
C GLU A 71 -13.09 -9.38 13.26
N ILE A 72 -12.76 -10.65 13.44
CA ILE A 72 -11.63 -11.26 12.75
C ILE A 72 -12.05 -11.34 11.28
N THR A 73 -11.60 -10.38 10.49
CA THR A 73 -11.81 -10.40 9.05
C THR A 73 -10.88 -11.45 8.45
N HIS A 74 -11.44 -12.39 7.71
CA HIS A 74 -10.70 -13.37 6.92
C HIS A 74 -10.86 -13.01 5.44
N PRO A 75 -10.06 -12.06 4.91
CA PRO A 75 -10.14 -11.70 3.51
C PRO A 75 -9.76 -12.90 2.64
N GLN A 76 -10.56 -13.16 1.61
CA GLN A 76 -10.24 -14.19 0.60
C GLN A 76 -9.36 -13.61 -0.50
N ALA A 77 -9.55 -12.34 -0.80
CA ALA A 77 -8.78 -11.58 -1.78
C ALA A 77 -8.37 -10.22 -1.20
N ILE A 78 -7.15 -9.80 -1.53
CA ILE A 78 -6.59 -8.50 -1.14
C ILE A 78 -6.25 -7.71 -2.39
N GLU A 79 -6.77 -6.48 -2.47
CA GLU A 79 -6.28 -5.46 -3.39
C GLU A 79 -5.14 -4.68 -2.77
N THR A 80 -4.04 -4.46 -3.50
CA THR A 80 -2.95 -3.59 -3.04
C THR A 80 -2.55 -2.61 -4.13
N VAL A 81 -2.51 -1.35 -3.75
CA VAL A 81 -2.09 -0.25 -4.60
C VAL A 81 -0.94 0.53 -3.97
N GLN A 82 -0.15 1.16 -4.82
CA GLN A 82 0.87 2.12 -4.45
C GLN A 82 0.38 3.54 -4.67
N LEU A 83 0.78 4.44 -3.79
CA LEU A 83 0.52 5.87 -3.90
C LEU A 83 1.81 6.64 -3.69
N PHE A 84 1.90 7.82 -4.30
CA PHE A 84 2.99 8.76 -4.12
C PHE A 84 2.44 10.05 -3.51
N ILE A 85 2.60 10.20 -2.21
CA ILE A 85 2.00 11.29 -1.46
C ILE A 85 3.03 12.40 -1.23
N PRO A 86 2.73 13.64 -1.65
CA PRO A 86 3.66 14.74 -1.47
C PRO A 86 3.88 15.06 0.02
N PHE A 87 5.11 15.45 0.36
CA PHE A 87 5.49 15.95 1.69
C PHE A 87 6.56 17.04 1.57
N GLN A 88 6.70 17.86 2.62
CA GLN A 88 7.72 18.89 2.67
C GLN A 88 9.09 18.30 2.97
N GLY A 89 9.94 18.18 1.97
CA GLY A 89 11.33 17.76 2.10
C GLY A 89 12.28 18.87 2.58
N ALA A 90 13.60 18.61 2.50
CA ALA A 90 14.63 19.51 2.98
C ALA A 90 14.71 20.81 2.15
N SER A 91 14.58 20.72 0.84
CA SER A 91 14.70 21.84 -0.10
C SER A 91 13.50 21.98 -1.05
N ALA A 92 12.68 20.95 -1.17
CA ALA A 92 11.56 20.91 -2.09
C ALA A 92 10.48 19.95 -1.59
N VAL A 93 9.30 20.01 -2.20
CA VAL A 93 8.28 18.98 -2.04
C VAL A 93 8.78 17.70 -2.65
N GLN A 94 8.64 16.61 -1.89
CA GLN A 94 9.05 15.25 -2.25
C GLN A 94 7.87 14.31 -2.10
N LYS A 95 7.99 13.05 -2.52
CA LYS A 95 6.92 12.07 -2.45
C LYS A 95 7.28 10.91 -1.54
N LEU A 96 6.38 10.56 -0.63
CA LEU A 96 6.40 9.29 0.10
C LEU A 96 5.84 8.18 -0.77
N TYR A 97 6.52 7.04 -0.74
CA TYR A 97 5.99 5.79 -1.26
C TYR A 97 5.06 5.17 -0.20
N VAL A 98 3.83 4.92 -0.58
CA VAL A 98 2.79 4.42 0.31
C VAL A 98 2.15 3.18 -0.31
N LEU A 99 1.96 2.14 0.50
CA LEU A 99 1.22 0.95 0.13
C LEU A 99 -0.06 0.86 0.94
N VAL A 100 -1.14 0.56 0.26
CA VAL A 100 -2.45 0.36 0.88
C VAL A 100 -3.01 -0.97 0.40
N SER A 101 -3.33 -1.84 1.34
CA SER A 101 -4.01 -3.12 1.09
C SER A 101 -5.40 -3.11 1.68
N LEU A 102 -6.37 -3.48 0.88
CA LEU A 102 -7.79 -3.53 1.23
C LEU A 102 -8.35 -4.94 1.05
N ASP A 103 -9.36 -5.27 1.82
CA ASP A 103 -10.19 -6.43 1.53
C ASP A 103 -10.97 -6.17 0.22
N ALA A 104 -10.71 -6.98 -0.79
CA ALA A 104 -11.32 -6.81 -2.12
C ALA A 104 -12.85 -6.96 -2.13
N THR A 105 -13.42 -7.56 -1.08
CA THR A 105 -14.87 -7.78 -0.95
C THR A 105 -15.54 -6.69 -0.11
N ARG A 106 -14.92 -6.35 1.03
CA ARG A 106 -15.52 -5.43 2.02
C ARG A 106 -15.05 -3.99 1.85
N GLY A 107 -13.96 -3.76 1.13
CA GLY A 107 -13.38 -2.45 0.89
C GLY A 107 -12.62 -1.84 2.08
N ASN A 108 -12.61 -2.49 3.24
CA ASN A 108 -11.88 -1.97 4.40
C ASN A 108 -10.37 -2.10 4.25
N ILE A 109 -9.66 -1.10 4.72
CA ILE A 109 -8.19 -1.09 4.73
C ILE A 109 -7.70 -2.11 5.77
N LEU A 110 -6.94 -3.09 5.30
CA LEU A 110 -6.32 -4.12 6.12
C LEU A 110 -4.94 -3.67 6.62
N HIS A 111 -4.19 -2.98 5.76
CA HIS A 111 -2.86 -2.46 6.08
C HIS A 111 -2.50 -1.26 5.22
N LEU A 112 -1.88 -0.26 5.86
CA LEU A 112 -1.27 0.88 5.22
C LEU A 112 0.15 1.03 5.75
N SER A 113 1.13 1.16 4.88
CA SER A 113 2.50 1.44 5.25
C SER A 113 3.13 2.51 4.36
N THR A 114 4.07 3.24 4.91
CA THR A 114 4.85 4.25 4.18
C THR A 114 6.32 3.88 4.24
N ASN A 115 7.12 4.41 3.33
CA ASN A 115 8.56 4.24 3.39
C ASN A 115 9.26 5.19 4.38
N TYR A 116 8.52 5.87 5.23
CA TYR A 116 9.06 6.65 6.35
C TYR A 116 9.22 5.78 7.59
N THR A 117 10.32 5.94 8.30
CA THR A 117 10.54 5.37 9.64
C THR A 117 10.95 6.45 10.64
N GLN A 118 10.52 6.31 11.90
CA GLN A 118 10.95 7.22 12.97
C GLN A 118 12.36 6.90 13.48
N HIS A 119 12.88 5.71 13.22
CA HIS A 119 14.21 5.33 13.64
C HIS A 119 15.28 6.07 12.84
N GLN A 120 16.18 6.73 13.55
CA GLN A 120 17.45 7.15 12.98
C GLN A 120 18.31 5.89 12.87
N THR A 121 18.23 5.24 11.75
CA THR A 121 19.23 4.25 11.40
C THR A 121 20.48 4.98 10.97
N GLY A 122 21.64 4.40 11.25
CA GLY A 122 22.93 5.00 10.87
C GLY A 122 22.99 5.41 9.39
N ASP A 123 24.04 6.10 8.98
CA ASP A 123 24.17 6.72 7.65
C ASP A 123 23.91 5.77 6.47
N SER A 124 24.02 4.46 6.68
CA SER A 124 23.74 3.42 5.68
C SER A 124 22.29 3.36 5.17
N LEU A 125 21.30 3.92 5.88
CA LEU A 125 19.89 3.97 5.44
C LEU A 125 19.47 5.34 4.89
N ARG A 126 20.35 6.31 4.86
CA ARG A 126 20.11 7.59 4.21
C ARG A 126 20.35 7.45 2.72
N TYR A 127 19.44 6.81 2.02
CA TYR A 127 19.50 6.80 0.58
C TYR A 127 18.91 8.08 0.02
N SER A 128 19.76 8.90 -0.62
CA SER A 128 19.28 9.90 -1.55
C SER A 128 18.99 9.18 -2.87
N TYR A 129 17.73 9.05 -3.21
CA TYR A 129 17.35 8.65 -4.55
C TYR A 129 17.52 9.87 -5.47
N LYS A 130 18.51 9.82 -6.35
CA LYS A 130 18.53 10.70 -7.51
C LYS A 130 17.71 10.00 -8.59
N GLY A 131 16.51 10.42 -8.84
CA GLY A 131 15.81 9.73 -9.85
C GLY A 131 14.61 10.43 -10.43
N ASN A 132 14.34 10.02 -11.63
CA ASN A 132 13.30 10.57 -12.46
C ASN A 132 11.94 10.30 -11.80
N THR A 133 11.15 11.35 -11.74
CA THR A 133 9.71 11.29 -11.59
C THR A 133 9.13 10.12 -12.38
N GLU A 134 8.08 9.50 -11.87
CA GLU A 134 7.25 8.58 -12.67
C GLU A 134 7.15 9.12 -14.09
N PRO A 135 7.42 8.28 -15.10
CA PRO A 135 7.22 8.73 -16.47
C PRO A 135 5.79 9.22 -16.59
N THR A 136 5.63 10.41 -17.18
CA THR A 136 4.32 11.04 -17.36
C THR A 136 3.46 10.14 -18.25
N MET A 137 2.56 9.39 -17.61
CA MET A 137 1.71 8.40 -18.27
C MET A 137 0.40 9.00 -18.81
N HIS A 138 0.19 10.32 -18.61
CA HIS A 138 -1.12 10.98 -18.74
C HIS A 138 -1.75 10.97 -20.15
N HIS A 139 -1.03 10.61 -21.19
CA HIS A 139 -1.57 10.62 -22.57
C HIS A 139 -1.27 9.33 -23.34
N ARG A 140 -1.03 8.23 -22.63
CA ARG A 140 -0.69 6.98 -23.29
C ARG A 140 -1.86 6.01 -23.19
N ASP A 141 -2.10 5.31 -24.30
CA ASP A 141 -3.00 4.16 -24.32
C ASP A 141 -2.55 3.10 -23.29
N ILE A 142 -3.51 2.38 -22.75
CA ILE A 142 -3.29 1.38 -21.69
C ILE A 142 -2.26 0.30 -22.09
N VAL A 143 -2.23 -0.09 -23.36
CA VAL A 143 -1.25 -1.06 -23.89
C VAL A 143 0.16 -0.47 -23.79
N GLN A 144 0.34 0.79 -24.17
CA GLN A 144 1.63 1.47 -24.06
C GLN A 144 2.08 1.63 -22.60
N LYS A 145 1.13 1.82 -21.67
CA LYS A 145 1.44 1.86 -20.22
C LYS A 145 1.97 0.52 -19.75
N VAL A 146 1.31 -0.59 -20.13
CA VAL A 146 1.77 -1.94 -19.82
C VAL A 146 3.16 -2.19 -20.37
N ASP A 147 3.42 -1.90 -21.65
CA ASP A 147 4.72 -2.08 -22.28
C ASP A 147 5.83 -1.30 -21.56
N MET A 148 5.56 -0.07 -21.21
CA MET A 148 6.55 0.77 -20.51
C MET A 148 6.87 0.23 -19.12
N ARG A 149 5.88 -0.22 -18.38
CA ARG A 149 6.08 -0.81 -17.05
C ARG A 149 6.84 -2.13 -17.14
N GLU A 150 6.50 -2.99 -18.08
CA GLU A 150 7.24 -4.24 -18.33
C GLU A 150 8.70 -3.97 -18.72
N ALA A 151 8.96 -2.97 -19.55
CA ALA A 151 10.32 -2.56 -19.89
C ALA A 151 11.11 -2.01 -18.68
N GLN A 152 10.42 -1.32 -17.77
CA GLN A 152 11.01 -0.89 -16.51
C GLN A 152 11.35 -2.07 -15.61
N PHE A 153 10.51 -3.10 -15.55
CA PHE A 153 10.76 -4.29 -14.73
C PHE A 153 12.02 -5.01 -15.12
N LEU A 154 12.29 -5.13 -16.41
CA LEU A 154 13.53 -5.74 -16.90
C LEU A 154 14.77 -5.01 -16.37
N ARG A 155 14.78 -3.68 -16.44
CA ARG A 155 15.87 -2.85 -15.92
C ARG A 155 16.02 -3.00 -14.41
N ARG A 156 14.91 -3.07 -13.69
CA ARG A 156 14.85 -3.16 -12.24
C ARG A 156 15.35 -4.49 -11.69
N SER A 157 14.99 -5.60 -12.33
CA SER A 157 15.41 -6.92 -11.89
C SER A 157 16.93 -7.12 -11.97
N GLN A 158 17.62 -6.31 -12.79
CA GLN A 158 19.06 -6.40 -12.95
C GLN A 158 19.84 -5.53 -11.97
N PHE A 159 19.28 -4.38 -11.54
CA PHE A 159 20.06 -3.35 -10.86
C PHE A 159 19.46 -2.80 -9.57
N ASP A 160 18.28 -3.25 -9.15
CA ASP A 160 17.57 -2.75 -7.95
C ASP A 160 17.43 -1.22 -7.85
N GLU A 161 17.67 -0.51 -8.94
CA GLU A 161 17.67 0.94 -9.00
C GLU A 161 16.37 1.46 -9.59
N ILE A 162 15.31 1.34 -8.84
CA ILE A 162 14.17 2.19 -9.13
C ILE A 162 14.37 3.50 -8.41
N GLN A 163 14.47 4.50 -9.20
CA GLN A 163 14.65 5.84 -8.71
C GLN A 163 13.27 6.50 -8.55
N TYR A 164 12.69 6.38 -7.38
CA TYR A 164 11.46 7.11 -7.02
C TYR A 164 11.78 8.49 -6.43
N GLY A 165 12.60 9.26 -7.09
CA GLY A 165 12.98 10.59 -6.66
C GLY A 165 13.90 10.60 -5.42
N SER A 166 14.37 11.78 -5.09
CA SER A 166 15.21 12.03 -3.92
C SER A 166 14.34 12.39 -2.73
N ALA A 167 14.37 11.60 -1.67
CA ALA A 167 13.64 11.87 -0.44
C ALA A 167 14.60 12.23 0.69
N VAL A 168 14.97 13.51 0.77
CA VAL A 168 15.82 14.03 1.84
C VAL A 168 14.97 14.74 2.88
N LEU A 169 15.01 14.26 4.12
CA LEU A 169 14.32 14.90 5.24
C LEU A 169 14.98 16.25 5.59
N LYS A 170 14.20 17.18 6.13
CA LYS A 170 14.74 18.40 6.74
C LYS A 170 15.77 18.04 7.79
N ARG A 171 16.87 18.80 7.90
CA ARG A 171 17.97 18.55 8.83
C ARG A 171 17.53 18.28 10.27
N ASN A 172 16.45 18.88 10.71
CA ASN A 172 15.88 18.69 12.06
C ASN A 172 14.77 17.63 12.09
N GLY A 173 14.51 16.92 10.97
CA GLY A 173 13.54 15.85 10.91
C GLY A 173 14.08 14.60 11.61
N LYS A 174 13.32 14.07 12.58
CA LYS A 174 13.59 12.74 13.13
C LYS A 174 13.10 11.71 12.14
N GLY A 175 13.88 10.65 11.92
CA GLY A 175 13.51 9.53 11.07
C GLY A 175 14.32 9.43 9.76
N ALA A 176 13.93 8.51 8.92
CA ALA A 176 14.53 8.25 7.61
C ALA A 176 13.48 7.85 6.57
N ILE A 177 13.83 7.99 5.30
CA ILE A 177 13.06 7.47 4.16
C ILE A 177 13.76 6.22 3.66
N LEU A 178 13.03 5.11 3.62
CA LEU A 178 13.53 3.81 3.17
C LEU A 178 13.35 3.63 1.66
N ARG A 179 14.07 2.67 1.09
CA ARG A 179 13.82 2.24 -0.28
C ARG A 179 12.42 1.62 -0.39
N PRO A 180 11.67 1.87 -1.47
CA PRO A 180 10.35 1.28 -1.69
C PRO A 180 10.32 -0.24 -1.59
N VAL A 181 11.36 -0.93 -2.06
CA VAL A 181 11.47 -2.39 -1.98
C VAL A 181 11.41 -2.91 -0.54
N ILE A 182 12.08 -2.23 0.40
CA ILE A 182 12.05 -2.59 1.84
C ILE A 182 10.63 -2.48 2.37
N THR A 183 9.96 -1.37 2.03
CA THR A 183 8.57 -1.14 2.43
C THR A 183 7.63 -2.20 1.86
N ALA A 184 7.79 -2.58 0.59
CA ALA A 184 6.97 -3.60 -0.04
C ALA A 184 7.13 -4.96 0.66
N HIS A 185 8.36 -5.42 0.88
CA HIS A 185 8.62 -6.68 1.58
C HIS A 185 8.09 -6.67 3.02
N GLY A 186 8.29 -5.58 3.76
CA GLY A 186 7.77 -5.43 5.11
C GLY A 186 6.24 -5.43 5.15
N HIS A 187 5.61 -4.68 4.24
CA HIS A 187 4.16 -4.60 4.11
C HIS A 187 3.53 -5.98 3.92
N PHE A 188 3.99 -6.75 2.95
CA PHE A 188 3.42 -8.07 2.68
C PHE A 188 3.78 -9.11 3.73
N ARG A 189 4.94 -8.99 4.40
CA ARG A 189 5.25 -9.85 5.55
C ARG A 189 4.28 -9.62 6.71
N ILE A 190 3.92 -8.37 6.99
CA ILE A 190 2.90 -8.04 7.98
C ILE A 190 1.54 -8.63 7.59
N LEU A 191 1.12 -8.45 6.35
CA LEU A 191 -0.13 -9.03 5.85
C LEU A 191 -0.13 -10.55 5.96
N LYS A 192 0.96 -11.24 5.60
CA LYS A 192 1.06 -12.70 5.74
C LYS A 192 0.93 -13.18 7.17
N ILE A 193 1.53 -12.45 8.13
CA ILE A 193 1.39 -12.79 9.56
C ILE A 193 -0.07 -12.67 10.02
N ARG A 194 -0.82 -11.69 9.49
CA ARG A 194 -2.19 -11.41 9.91
C ARG A 194 -3.24 -12.24 9.17
N TYR A 195 -2.99 -12.45 7.90
CA TYR A 195 -3.92 -13.08 6.96
C TYR A 195 -3.21 -14.21 6.21
N PRO A 196 -2.75 -15.25 6.92
CA PRO A 196 -1.95 -16.32 6.32
C PRO A 196 -2.68 -17.08 5.22
N ASP A 197 -4.02 -17.12 5.27
CA ASP A 197 -4.86 -17.96 4.41
C ASP A 197 -5.40 -17.25 3.17
N VAL A 198 -5.00 -15.99 2.93
CA VAL A 198 -5.38 -15.26 1.72
C VAL A 198 -4.90 -16.00 0.49
N LYS A 199 -5.82 -16.17 -0.46
CA LYS A 199 -5.56 -16.93 -1.70
C LYS A 199 -5.36 -16.05 -2.91
N THR A 200 -6.00 -14.89 -2.97
CA THR A 200 -5.97 -14.03 -4.15
C THR A 200 -5.37 -12.68 -3.82
N HIS A 201 -4.36 -12.29 -4.58
CA HIS A 201 -3.72 -10.98 -4.52
C HIS A 201 -3.92 -10.25 -5.83
N ILE A 202 -4.55 -9.09 -5.78
CA ILE A 202 -4.80 -8.19 -6.90
C ILE A 202 -3.97 -6.94 -6.67
N ILE A 203 -3.03 -6.65 -7.58
CA ILE A 203 -2.08 -5.56 -7.38
C ILE A 203 -2.01 -4.67 -8.61
N SER A 204 -1.75 -3.39 -8.37
CA SER A 204 -1.35 -2.49 -9.44
C SER A 204 -0.07 -2.99 -10.13
N HIS A 205 0.09 -2.66 -11.40
CA HIS A 205 1.19 -3.13 -12.22
C HIS A 205 2.54 -2.53 -11.78
N GLU A 206 3.12 -3.13 -10.72
CA GLU A 206 4.37 -2.69 -10.10
C GLU A 206 5.25 -3.88 -9.67
N CYS A 207 6.50 -3.90 -10.11
CA CYS A 207 7.40 -5.05 -9.93
C CYS A 207 7.76 -5.33 -8.47
N PHE A 208 7.89 -4.33 -7.62
CA PHE A 208 8.21 -4.55 -6.19
C PHE A 208 7.11 -5.30 -5.48
N LEU A 209 5.85 -5.02 -5.83
CA LEU A 209 4.70 -5.71 -5.26
C LEU A 209 4.74 -7.19 -5.61
N ARG A 210 4.99 -7.52 -6.89
CA ARG A 210 5.14 -8.90 -7.35
C ARG A 210 6.18 -9.66 -6.53
N GLY A 211 7.41 -9.14 -6.46
CA GLY A 211 8.51 -9.82 -5.76
C GLY A 211 8.24 -10.01 -4.29
N ALA A 212 7.69 -9.00 -3.63
CA ALA A 212 7.39 -9.02 -2.21
C ALA A 212 6.27 -10.02 -1.86
N ILE A 213 5.19 -10.08 -2.66
CA ILE A 213 4.10 -11.03 -2.46
C ILE A 213 4.56 -12.47 -2.70
N ILE A 214 5.27 -12.73 -3.81
CA ILE A 214 5.78 -14.07 -4.10
C ILE A 214 6.71 -14.55 -2.98
N THR A 215 7.51 -13.67 -2.41
CA THR A 215 8.37 -14.00 -1.27
C THR A 215 7.55 -14.31 -0.02
N ALA A 216 6.53 -13.50 0.29
CA ALA A 216 5.74 -13.64 1.51
C ALA A 216 4.84 -14.90 1.51
N TRP A 217 4.27 -15.26 0.36
CA TRP A 217 3.40 -16.45 0.18
C TRP A 217 4.04 -17.54 -0.68
N ALA A 218 5.37 -17.66 -0.65
CA ALA A 218 6.12 -18.57 -1.51
C ALA A 218 5.61 -20.01 -1.49
N ASP A 219 5.26 -20.53 -0.30
CA ASP A 219 4.79 -21.90 -0.16
C ASP A 219 3.43 -22.11 -0.84
N GLN A 220 2.50 -21.15 -0.69
CA GLN A 220 1.19 -21.23 -1.33
C GLN A 220 1.29 -21.17 -2.86
N PHE A 221 2.14 -20.29 -3.39
CA PHE A 221 2.36 -20.21 -4.84
C PHE A 221 3.04 -21.45 -5.41
N ARG A 222 4.01 -22.03 -4.71
CA ARG A 222 4.63 -23.32 -5.11
C ARG A 222 3.61 -24.46 -5.15
N GLN A 223 2.64 -24.44 -4.25
CA GLN A 223 1.57 -25.44 -4.18
C GLN A 223 0.39 -25.13 -5.10
N GLN A 224 0.47 -24.08 -5.91
CA GLN A 224 -0.60 -23.60 -6.80
C GLN A 224 -1.93 -23.30 -6.06
N GLN A 225 -1.84 -22.88 -4.79
CA GLN A 225 -2.99 -22.54 -3.95
C GLN A 225 -3.28 -21.03 -3.89
N GLY A 226 -2.43 -20.21 -4.52
CA GLY A 226 -2.54 -18.78 -4.55
C GLY A 226 -2.60 -18.22 -5.96
N GLU A 227 -3.33 -17.13 -6.13
CA GLU A 227 -3.43 -16.35 -7.36
C GLU A 227 -2.84 -14.96 -7.16
N LEU A 228 -2.03 -14.52 -8.11
CA LEU A 228 -1.48 -13.17 -8.15
C LEU A 228 -1.80 -12.53 -9.49
N TRP A 229 -2.51 -11.41 -9.44
CA TRP A 229 -2.95 -10.65 -10.60
C TRP A 229 -2.31 -9.28 -10.65
N PHE A 230 -1.73 -8.92 -11.81
CA PHE A 230 -1.50 -7.52 -12.16
C PHE A 230 -2.74 -6.92 -12.77
N VAL A 231 -2.97 -5.65 -12.45
CA VAL A 231 -4.05 -4.85 -13.02
C VAL A 231 -3.52 -3.49 -13.44
N GLU A 232 -3.83 -3.09 -14.67
CA GLU A 232 -3.72 -1.71 -15.15
C GLU A 232 -5.11 -1.28 -15.61
N GLU A 233 -5.59 -0.11 -15.19
CA GLU A 233 -6.96 0.34 -15.44
C GLU A 233 -7.00 1.80 -15.89
N GLU A 234 -7.90 2.10 -16.80
CA GLU A 234 -8.34 3.43 -17.20
C GLU A 234 -9.86 3.49 -17.05
N ILE A 235 -10.31 4.09 -15.97
CA ILE A 235 -11.73 4.20 -15.64
C ILE A 235 -12.15 5.66 -15.79
N SER A 236 -12.91 5.95 -16.85
CA SER A 236 -13.48 7.26 -17.12
C SER A 236 -14.89 7.41 -16.54
N ASP A 237 -15.63 6.31 -16.44
CA ASP A 237 -16.98 6.27 -15.89
C ASP A 237 -17.09 5.14 -14.86
N SER A 238 -17.13 5.53 -13.58
CA SER A 238 -17.25 4.58 -12.47
C SER A 238 -18.65 3.97 -12.33
N ASN A 239 -19.65 4.53 -13.00
CA ASN A 239 -21.05 4.12 -12.91
C ASN A 239 -21.53 3.36 -14.16
N ALA A 240 -20.61 2.89 -15.00
CA ALA A 240 -20.98 2.15 -16.19
C ALA A 240 -21.68 0.83 -15.83
N ASP A 241 -22.94 0.70 -16.17
CA ASP A 241 -23.78 -0.49 -15.91
C ASP A 241 -23.57 -1.63 -16.92
N THR A 242 -22.81 -1.38 -17.98
CA THR A 242 -22.55 -2.39 -19.01
C THR A 242 -21.56 -3.44 -18.54
N PRO A 243 -21.68 -4.71 -18.92
CA PRO A 243 -20.70 -5.73 -18.54
C PRO A 243 -19.34 -5.49 -19.20
N TRP A 244 -18.28 -6.04 -18.57
CA TRP A 244 -16.96 -6.07 -19.17
C TRP A 244 -16.91 -7.04 -20.34
N HIS A 245 -16.45 -6.58 -21.51
CA HIS A 245 -16.30 -7.37 -22.70
C HIS A 245 -14.82 -7.69 -22.96
N PHE A 246 -14.54 -8.96 -23.16
CA PHE A 246 -13.20 -9.42 -23.53
C PHE A 246 -12.84 -8.97 -24.95
N LYS A 247 -11.68 -8.36 -25.13
CA LYS A 247 -11.21 -7.83 -26.43
C LYS A 247 -10.04 -8.60 -27.01
N GLY A 248 -9.39 -9.40 -26.20
CA GLY A 248 -8.26 -10.20 -26.67
C GLY A 248 -7.17 -10.36 -25.64
N THR A 249 -6.15 -11.08 -26.05
CA THR A 249 -4.97 -11.37 -25.24
C THR A 249 -3.74 -10.87 -25.99
N THR A 250 -2.86 -10.21 -25.26
CA THR A 250 -1.57 -9.71 -25.76
C THR A 250 -0.44 -10.17 -24.83
N TYR A 251 0.79 -10.24 -25.37
CA TYR A 251 1.96 -10.68 -24.62
C TYR A 251 2.93 -9.52 -24.49
N HIS A 252 3.34 -9.22 -23.25
CA HIS A 252 4.19 -8.08 -22.95
C HIS A 252 5.37 -8.47 -22.07
N GLY A 253 6.45 -7.70 -22.17
CA GLY A 253 7.65 -7.87 -21.40
C GLY A 253 8.54 -9.05 -21.83
N TRP A 254 9.70 -9.16 -21.18
CA TRP A 254 10.68 -10.21 -21.45
C TRP A 254 10.14 -11.62 -21.16
N TRP A 255 9.32 -11.75 -20.11
CA TRP A 255 8.73 -13.03 -19.71
C TRP A 255 7.48 -13.39 -20.49
N GLN A 256 7.11 -12.59 -21.53
CA GLN A 256 5.91 -12.80 -22.33
C GLN A 256 4.67 -12.98 -21.45
N ASN A 257 4.52 -12.11 -20.47
CA ASN A 257 3.35 -12.12 -19.60
C ASN A 257 2.07 -11.98 -20.43
N GLN A 258 1.10 -12.85 -20.18
CA GLN A 258 -0.15 -12.91 -20.90
C GLN A 258 -1.15 -11.93 -20.30
N TRP A 259 -1.46 -10.87 -21.02
CA TRP A 259 -2.38 -9.83 -20.61
C TRP A 259 -3.71 -9.95 -21.34
N GLN A 260 -4.81 -9.93 -20.59
CA GLN A 260 -6.18 -9.89 -21.09
C GLN A 260 -6.68 -8.46 -21.10
N ARG A 261 -7.16 -7.99 -22.26
CA ARG A 261 -7.80 -6.68 -22.41
C ARG A 261 -9.31 -6.81 -22.29
N TRP A 262 -9.91 -5.94 -21.47
CA TRP A 262 -11.34 -5.86 -21.23
C TRP A 262 -11.81 -4.43 -21.38
N GLU A 263 -13.00 -4.23 -21.96
CA GLU A 263 -13.61 -2.92 -22.17
C GLU A 263 -15.04 -2.88 -21.64
N GLN A 264 -15.45 -1.73 -21.11
CA GLN A 264 -16.78 -1.44 -20.57
C GLN A 264 -17.13 0.00 -20.90
N GLY A 265 -17.87 0.25 -21.98
CA GLY A 265 -18.07 1.61 -22.49
C GLY A 265 -16.73 2.30 -22.79
N ASN A 266 -16.47 3.42 -22.12
CA ASN A 266 -15.20 4.16 -22.25
C ASN A 266 -14.13 3.68 -21.26
N ASN A 267 -14.44 2.70 -20.40
CA ASN A 267 -13.49 2.12 -19.47
C ASN A 267 -12.68 1.02 -20.16
N CYS A 268 -11.43 0.93 -19.79
CA CYS A 268 -10.55 -0.14 -20.26
C CYS A 268 -9.72 -0.68 -19.09
N LYS A 269 -9.50 -1.98 -19.06
CA LYS A 269 -8.55 -2.61 -18.14
C LYS A 269 -7.74 -3.68 -18.85
N MET A 270 -6.53 -3.87 -18.38
CA MET A 270 -5.67 -4.99 -18.69
C MET A 270 -5.32 -5.74 -17.41
N VAL A 271 -5.48 -7.05 -17.44
CA VAL A 271 -5.20 -7.94 -16.31
C VAL A 271 -4.28 -9.07 -16.73
N CYS A 272 -3.35 -9.43 -15.85
CA CYS A 272 -2.41 -10.52 -16.09
C CYS A 272 -2.35 -11.42 -14.86
N LEU A 273 -2.65 -12.71 -15.06
CA LEU A 273 -2.44 -13.73 -14.03
C LEU A 273 -0.96 -14.14 -14.02
N LEU A 274 -0.25 -13.78 -12.96
CA LEU A 274 1.18 -14.09 -12.81
C LEU A 274 1.43 -15.48 -12.22
N THR A 275 0.53 -15.91 -11.33
CA THR A 275 0.56 -17.25 -10.71
C THR A 275 -0.87 -17.70 -10.47
N GLY A 276 -1.14 -18.98 -10.66
CA GLY A 276 -2.48 -19.56 -10.52
C GLY A 276 -2.91 -20.30 -11.78
N VAL A 277 -4.11 -20.85 -11.75
CA VAL A 277 -4.59 -21.78 -12.78
C VAL A 277 -5.80 -21.22 -13.54
N CYS A 278 -6.55 -20.27 -12.97
CA CYS A 278 -7.84 -19.83 -13.52
C CYS A 278 -7.73 -18.51 -14.28
N LEU A 279 -7.56 -18.59 -15.61
CA LEU A 279 -7.55 -17.43 -16.51
C LEU A 279 -8.96 -16.83 -16.75
N GLU A 280 -10.03 -17.56 -16.47
CA GLU A 280 -11.41 -17.13 -16.79
C GLU A 280 -11.93 -16.01 -15.88
N ARG A 281 -11.27 -15.76 -14.74
CA ARG A 281 -11.70 -14.75 -13.75
C ARG A 281 -11.33 -13.31 -14.09
N GLY A 282 -10.61 -13.06 -15.19
CA GLY A 282 -10.09 -11.72 -15.54
C GLY A 282 -11.18 -10.63 -15.59
N ALA A 283 -12.41 -10.98 -15.99
CA ALA A 283 -13.53 -10.04 -15.98
C ALA A 283 -13.80 -9.43 -14.59
N ASN A 284 -13.68 -10.22 -13.53
CA ASN A 284 -13.99 -9.83 -12.15
C ASN A 284 -12.80 -9.26 -11.39
N VAL A 285 -11.60 -9.28 -11.99
CA VAL A 285 -10.40 -8.72 -11.39
C VAL A 285 -10.34 -7.23 -11.64
N SER A 286 -10.26 -6.43 -10.58
CA SER A 286 -10.20 -4.97 -10.65
C SER A 286 -9.55 -4.38 -9.39
N LEU A 287 -9.23 -3.08 -9.44
CA LEU A 287 -8.81 -2.28 -8.29
C LEU A 287 -9.94 -1.36 -7.80
N ALA A 288 -11.19 -1.80 -7.90
CA ALA A 288 -12.36 -0.98 -7.62
C ALA A 288 -12.42 -0.49 -6.17
N THR A 289 -12.12 -1.35 -5.20
CA THR A 289 -12.12 -0.96 -3.78
C THR A 289 -11.01 0.03 -3.49
N SER A 290 -9.85 -0.15 -4.09
CA SER A 290 -8.73 0.79 -3.98
C SER A 290 -9.07 2.14 -4.60
N ARG A 291 -9.76 2.18 -5.76
CA ARG A 291 -10.22 3.44 -6.36
C ARG A 291 -11.19 4.20 -5.46
N CYS A 292 -12.17 3.49 -4.88
CA CYS A 292 -13.11 4.11 -3.93
C CYS A 292 -12.36 4.77 -2.77
N PHE A 293 -11.37 4.08 -2.21
CA PHE A 293 -10.54 4.66 -1.15
C PHE A 293 -9.72 5.86 -1.65
N ILE A 294 -9.09 5.78 -2.82
CA ILE A 294 -8.27 6.88 -3.36
C ILE A 294 -9.14 8.11 -3.62
N THR A 295 -10.32 7.95 -4.23
CA THR A 295 -11.27 9.05 -4.43
C THR A 295 -11.67 9.67 -3.11
N TRP A 296 -12.09 8.86 -2.14
CA TRP A 296 -12.42 9.35 -0.80
C TRP A 296 -11.24 10.07 -0.13
N LEU A 297 -10.01 9.55 -0.29
CA LEU A 297 -8.79 10.13 0.29
C LEU A 297 -8.50 11.53 -0.30
N THR A 298 -8.62 11.67 -1.62
CA THR A 298 -8.37 12.95 -2.31
C THR A 298 -9.35 14.05 -1.92
N ASP A 299 -10.55 13.69 -1.50
CA ASP A 299 -11.58 14.62 -1.03
C ASP A 299 -11.36 15.08 0.43
N GLN A 300 -10.41 14.47 1.16
CA GLN A 300 -10.14 14.87 2.54
C GLN A 300 -9.29 16.14 2.58
N HIS A 301 -9.77 17.17 3.30
CA HIS A 301 -9.06 18.45 3.45
C HIS A 301 -7.62 18.25 3.99
N ASP A 302 -7.43 17.40 4.99
CA ASP A 302 -6.11 17.13 5.57
C ASP A 302 -5.14 16.57 4.53
N PHE A 303 -5.63 15.75 3.60
CA PHE A 303 -4.83 15.17 2.53
C PHE A 303 -4.34 16.22 1.53
N THR A 304 -5.17 17.20 1.19
CA THR A 304 -4.79 18.29 0.26
C THR A 304 -3.64 19.14 0.78
N GLN A 305 -3.43 19.16 2.10
CA GLN A 305 -2.34 19.90 2.76
C GLN A 305 -1.05 19.06 2.94
N SER A 306 -1.01 17.83 2.46
CA SER A 306 0.11 16.92 2.68
C SER A 306 1.46 17.48 2.26
N ALA A 307 1.53 18.23 1.15
CA ALA A 307 2.75 18.87 0.64
C ALA A 307 3.40 19.88 1.61
N LEU A 308 2.64 20.38 2.59
CA LEU A 308 3.12 21.30 3.61
C LEU A 308 3.60 20.59 4.88
N LEU A 309 3.35 19.30 4.99
CA LEU A 309 3.65 18.49 6.18
C LEU A 309 5.00 17.78 6.03
N SER A 310 5.66 17.51 7.17
CA SER A 310 6.83 16.62 7.18
C SER A 310 6.43 15.17 6.89
N ALA A 311 7.38 14.34 6.42
CA ALA A 311 7.15 12.92 6.13
C ALA A 311 6.47 12.16 7.28
N GLY A 312 6.92 12.37 8.51
CA GLY A 312 6.33 11.74 9.70
C GLY A 312 4.89 12.20 9.96
N ARG A 313 4.58 13.47 9.70
CA ARG A 313 3.21 14.00 9.82
C ARG A 313 2.30 13.42 8.74
N VAL A 314 2.79 13.31 7.51
CA VAL A 314 2.04 12.67 6.43
C VAL A 314 1.75 11.21 6.77
N ALA A 315 2.73 10.45 7.27
CA ALA A 315 2.52 9.06 7.69
C ALA A 315 1.44 8.94 8.81
N GLN A 316 1.48 9.83 9.82
CA GLN A 316 0.45 9.87 10.87
C GLN A 316 -0.94 10.23 10.31
N MET A 317 -1.00 11.24 9.45
CA MET A 317 -2.25 11.66 8.79
C MET A 317 -2.87 10.52 7.99
N LEU A 318 -2.08 9.82 7.17
CA LEU A 318 -2.56 8.70 6.37
C LEU A 318 -3.10 7.56 7.24
N THR A 319 -2.43 7.24 8.35
CA THR A 319 -2.94 6.26 9.31
C THR A 319 -4.28 6.69 9.91
N SER A 320 -4.42 7.95 10.28
CA SER A 320 -5.67 8.50 10.81
C SER A 320 -6.79 8.48 9.78
N LEU A 321 -6.49 8.83 8.54
CA LEU A 321 -7.45 8.80 7.44
C LEU A 321 -7.88 7.35 7.09
N ALA A 322 -6.95 6.39 7.12
CA ALA A 322 -7.28 4.98 6.93
C ALA A 322 -8.29 4.47 7.98
N LEU A 323 -8.11 4.87 9.24
CA LEU A 323 -9.05 4.54 10.32
C LEU A 323 -10.42 5.18 10.10
N LYS A 324 -10.44 6.47 9.75
CA LYS A 324 -11.67 7.21 9.44
C LYS A 324 -12.42 6.60 8.26
N TYR A 325 -11.70 6.16 7.24
CA TYR A 325 -12.28 5.46 6.10
C TYR A 325 -12.96 4.16 6.52
N ASN A 326 -12.27 3.33 7.30
CA ASN A 326 -12.82 2.07 7.79
C ASN A 326 -14.08 2.29 8.67
N GLU A 327 -14.11 3.36 9.47
CA GLU A 327 -15.31 3.73 10.23
C GLU A 327 -16.49 4.12 9.32
N SER A 328 -16.21 4.80 8.22
CA SER A 328 -17.27 5.22 7.28
C SER A 328 -17.91 4.07 6.53
N LEU A 329 -17.23 2.90 6.45
CA LEU A 329 -17.75 1.69 5.81
C LEU A 329 -18.65 0.87 6.75
N THR A 330 -18.52 1.04 8.08
CA THR A 330 -19.41 0.36 9.03
C THR A 330 -20.73 1.08 9.05
N PRO A 331 -21.88 0.42 8.77
CA PRO A 331 -23.17 1.06 8.93
C PRO A 331 -23.31 1.52 10.38
N SER A 332 -23.68 2.79 10.56
CA SER A 332 -24.02 3.36 11.87
C SER A 332 -25.16 2.53 12.45
N CYS A 333 -24.91 1.73 13.49
CA CYS A 333 -25.93 1.07 14.27
C CYS A 333 -26.79 2.09 15.02
#